data_fc80d9037a938a181b0f6ec60f228f45
#
_entry.id   fc80d9037a938a181b0f6ec60f228f45
#
_cell.length_a   1.000
_cell.length_b   1.000
_cell.length_c   1.000
_cell.angle_alpha   90.00
_cell.angle_beta   90.00
_cell.angle_gamma   90.00
#
_symmetry.space_group_name_H-M   'P 1'
#
loop_
_entity.id
_entity.type
_entity.pdbx_description
1 polymer ?
#
loop_
_entity_poly.entity_id
_entity_poly.type
_entity_poly.pdbx_seq_one_letter_code
_entity_poly.pdbx_strand_id
1 'polypeptide(L)'
;MPESLIKKIGGYLVYLLYIGRKDISGEDWGDAFADAIMGTHFDSPVGIADIGVRGMAYSMKTVKTTNPFSCDKVRLISGRCSPDYSYGITDPHEDIQKTGRAVLEIWNERVNIAHEEFNPVRTSILVRSYDLLSYVLFEEDTNRYRVSDYEWKTNPNGNLIGINKETKEQCFTWQPHGSQFTIHTKVPEDAVKFRIKRPPTITKSNVLESIHFDDSWVNIIR
;
A
#
# COMPACT_ATOMS: atom_id res chain seq x y z
N MET A 1 0.61 -17.17 6.66
CA MET A 1 0.03 -17.38 5.30
C MET A 1 0.40 -18.76 4.78
N PRO A 2 -0.49 -19.49 4.03
CA PRO A 2 -0.18 -20.78 3.41
C PRO A 2 0.89 -20.64 2.32
N GLU A 3 1.77 -21.64 2.20
CA GLU A 3 2.83 -21.66 1.18
C GLU A 3 2.27 -21.61 -0.26
N SER A 4 1.15 -22.29 -0.50
CA SER A 4 0.45 -22.26 -1.79
C SER A 4 0.02 -20.84 -2.21
N LEU A 5 -0.40 -20.02 -1.27
CA LEU A 5 -0.76 -18.61 -1.52
C LEU A 5 0.47 -17.80 -1.90
N ILE A 6 1.58 -17.98 -1.17
CA ILE A 6 2.84 -17.28 -1.48
C ILE A 6 3.36 -17.67 -2.87
N LYS A 7 3.21 -18.94 -3.27
CA LYS A 7 3.58 -19.39 -4.62
C LYS A 7 2.72 -18.74 -5.71
N LYS A 8 1.41 -18.58 -5.49
CA LYS A 8 0.53 -17.85 -6.44
C LYS A 8 0.95 -16.38 -6.57
N ILE A 9 1.11 -15.69 -5.44
CA ILE A 9 1.61 -14.30 -5.41
C ILE A 9 2.95 -14.20 -6.14
N GLY A 10 3.91 -15.08 -5.81
CA GLY A 10 5.21 -15.11 -6.46
C GLY A 10 5.11 -15.33 -7.97
N GLY A 11 4.20 -16.20 -8.42
CA GLY A 11 3.91 -16.41 -9.85
C GLY A 11 3.42 -15.15 -10.54
N TYR A 12 2.51 -14.41 -9.90
CA TYR A 12 2.01 -13.14 -10.45
C TYR A 12 3.13 -12.08 -10.51
N LEU A 13 3.97 -11.98 -9.50
CA LEU A 13 5.12 -11.07 -9.50
C LEU A 13 6.12 -11.43 -10.61
N VAL A 14 6.37 -12.72 -10.85
CA VAL A 14 7.17 -13.17 -12.00
C VAL A 14 6.53 -12.76 -13.32
N TYR A 15 5.21 -12.92 -13.46
CA TYR A 15 4.47 -12.45 -14.64
C TYR A 15 4.66 -10.94 -14.87
N LEU A 16 4.49 -10.12 -13.84
CA LEU A 16 4.69 -8.67 -13.95
C LEU A 16 6.10 -8.30 -14.45
N LEU A 17 7.14 -8.97 -13.93
CA LEU A 17 8.51 -8.77 -14.39
C LEU A 17 8.71 -9.25 -15.82
N TYR A 18 8.10 -10.37 -16.20
CA TYR A 18 8.16 -10.91 -17.54
C TYR A 18 7.58 -9.96 -18.58
N ILE A 19 6.46 -9.32 -18.30
CA ILE A 19 5.83 -8.31 -19.18
C ILE A 19 6.52 -6.94 -19.14
N GLY A 20 7.64 -6.82 -18.42
CA GLY A 20 8.49 -5.63 -18.41
C GLY A 20 8.17 -4.57 -17.37
N ARG A 21 7.36 -4.89 -16.32
CA ARG A 21 7.19 -3.98 -15.19
C ARG A 21 8.54 -3.71 -14.51
N LYS A 22 8.84 -2.43 -14.32
CA LYS A 22 10.10 -1.96 -13.69
C LYS A 22 9.92 -1.66 -12.20
N ASP A 23 8.71 -1.67 -11.72
CA ASP A 23 8.33 -1.52 -10.31
C ASP A 23 6.99 -2.22 -10.07
N ILE A 24 6.67 -2.47 -8.78
CA ILE A 24 5.38 -3.00 -8.33
C ILE A 24 4.65 -1.86 -7.65
N SER A 25 3.63 -1.33 -8.30
CA SER A 25 2.75 -0.29 -7.74
C SER A 25 1.79 -0.85 -6.68
N GLY A 26 1.03 0.02 -6.03
CA GLY A 26 -0.07 -0.40 -5.16
C GLY A 26 -1.14 -1.17 -5.92
N GLU A 27 -1.45 -0.75 -7.15
CA GLU A 27 -2.36 -1.40 -8.08
C GLU A 27 -1.87 -2.81 -8.47
N ASP A 28 -0.63 -2.92 -8.95
CA ASP A 28 -0.03 -4.23 -9.29
C ASP A 28 -0.05 -5.19 -8.09
N TRP A 29 0.15 -4.68 -6.87
CA TRP A 29 0.06 -5.48 -5.65
C TRP A 29 -1.39 -5.87 -5.34
N GLY A 30 -2.34 -4.96 -5.53
CA GLY A 30 -3.77 -5.22 -5.41
C GLY A 30 -4.20 -6.36 -6.32
N ASP A 31 -3.87 -6.29 -7.61
CA ASP A 31 -4.18 -7.31 -8.59
C ASP A 31 -3.57 -8.67 -8.24
N ALA A 32 -2.28 -8.69 -7.91
CA ALA A 32 -1.57 -9.92 -7.54
C ALA A 32 -2.17 -10.61 -6.30
N PHE A 33 -2.58 -9.82 -5.31
CA PHE A 33 -3.17 -10.33 -4.09
C PHE A 33 -4.62 -10.78 -4.32
N ALA A 34 -5.43 -10.00 -5.03
CA ALA A 34 -6.81 -10.33 -5.36
C ALA A 34 -6.89 -11.64 -6.16
N ASP A 35 -6.05 -11.80 -7.20
CA ASP A 35 -5.95 -13.05 -7.95
C ASP A 35 -5.61 -14.25 -7.05
N ALA A 36 -4.63 -14.08 -6.17
CA ALA A 36 -4.16 -15.16 -5.31
C ALA A 36 -5.21 -15.63 -4.30
N ILE A 37 -6.03 -14.71 -3.74
CA ILE A 37 -7.07 -15.03 -2.74
C ILE A 37 -8.45 -15.23 -3.37
N MET A 38 -8.60 -15.08 -4.69
CA MET A 38 -9.87 -15.06 -5.43
C MET A 38 -10.82 -13.96 -4.88
N GLY A 39 -10.27 -12.78 -4.64
CA GLY A 39 -10.96 -11.58 -4.22
C GLY A 39 -11.30 -10.67 -5.40
N THR A 40 -12.03 -9.60 -5.11
CA THR A 40 -12.33 -8.52 -6.07
C THR A 40 -11.50 -7.30 -5.72
N HIS A 41 -10.66 -6.84 -6.64
CA HIS A 41 -10.00 -5.55 -6.55
C HIS A 41 -10.99 -4.47 -6.98
N PHE A 42 -11.21 -3.46 -6.16
CA PHE A 42 -12.20 -2.42 -6.43
C PHE A 42 -11.62 -1.32 -7.32
N ASP A 43 -12.38 -0.85 -8.31
CA ASP A 43 -12.01 0.30 -9.15
C ASP A 43 -11.84 1.59 -8.32
N SER A 44 -12.58 1.69 -7.22
CA SER A 44 -12.44 2.76 -6.23
C SER A 44 -12.51 2.17 -4.83
N PRO A 45 -11.60 2.55 -3.92
CA PRO A 45 -11.59 2.02 -2.57
C PRO A 45 -12.89 2.34 -1.81
N VAL A 46 -13.39 1.37 -1.03
CA VAL A 46 -14.46 1.60 -0.06
C VAL A 46 -13.83 2.06 1.26
N GLY A 47 -13.85 3.36 1.51
CA GLY A 47 -13.08 3.97 2.60
C GLY A 47 -11.57 3.79 2.38
N ILE A 48 -10.99 2.74 3.00
CA ILE A 48 -9.59 2.35 2.83
C ILE A 48 -9.43 0.95 2.24
N ALA A 49 -10.52 0.24 1.98
CA ALA A 49 -10.52 -1.11 1.45
C ALA A 49 -10.29 -1.08 -0.06
N ASP A 50 -9.23 -1.70 -0.51
CA ASP A 50 -8.87 -1.83 -1.92
C ASP A 50 -9.38 -3.16 -2.51
N ILE A 51 -9.51 -4.21 -1.68
CA ILE A 51 -9.93 -5.56 -2.09
C ILE A 51 -10.99 -6.09 -1.13
N GLY A 52 -12.01 -6.78 -1.69
CA GLY A 52 -13.02 -7.51 -0.94
C GLY A 52 -13.00 -9.00 -1.23
N VAL A 53 -13.17 -9.84 -0.20
CA VAL A 53 -13.32 -11.28 -0.32
C VAL A 53 -14.11 -11.87 0.84
N ARG A 54 -15.23 -12.52 0.55
CA ARG A 54 -16.04 -13.26 1.54
C ARG A 54 -16.39 -12.47 2.81
N GLY A 55 -16.74 -11.18 2.67
CA GLY A 55 -17.08 -10.30 3.78
C GLY A 55 -15.90 -9.68 4.52
N MET A 56 -14.67 -10.02 4.14
CA MET A 56 -13.43 -9.37 4.59
C MET A 56 -12.96 -8.35 3.57
N ALA A 57 -12.16 -7.38 4.00
CA ALA A 57 -11.48 -6.47 3.08
C ALA A 57 -10.02 -6.25 3.44
N TYR A 58 -9.26 -5.80 2.43
CA TYR A 58 -7.84 -5.49 2.55
C TYR A 58 -7.51 -4.12 2.00
N SER A 59 -6.71 -3.36 2.75
CA SER A 59 -5.99 -2.21 2.24
C SER A 59 -4.60 -2.65 1.76
N MET A 60 -4.23 -2.26 0.55
CA MET A 60 -3.01 -2.74 -0.09
C MET A 60 -1.89 -1.72 0.02
N LYS A 61 -0.75 -2.15 0.58
CA LYS A 61 0.42 -1.29 0.74
C LYS A 61 1.68 -1.94 0.20
N THR A 62 2.50 -1.16 -0.49
CA THR A 62 3.81 -1.62 -0.97
C THR A 62 4.90 -0.64 -0.55
N VAL A 63 6.02 -1.19 -0.10
CA VAL A 63 7.18 -0.43 0.35
C VAL A 63 8.43 -0.93 -0.36
N LYS A 64 9.26 0.00 -0.82
CA LYS A 64 10.53 -0.29 -1.50
C LYS A 64 11.69 -0.04 -0.56
N THR A 65 12.61 -0.98 -0.45
CA THR A 65 13.81 -0.87 0.40
C THR A 65 15.00 -1.60 -0.23
N THR A 66 16.20 -1.26 0.21
CA THR A 66 17.43 -1.92 -0.28
C THR A 66 17.49 -3.38 0.14
N ASN A 67 17.13 -3.68 1.38
CA ASN A 67 17.12 -5.05 1.91
C ASN A 67 15.84 -5.33 2.70
N PRO A 68 14.83 -5.95 2.07
CA PRO A 68 13.57 -6.28 2.74
C PRO A 68 13.77 -7.19 3.97
N PHE A 69 14.73 -8.11 3.93
CA PHE A 69 14.89 -9.14 4.98
C PHE A 69 15.48 -8.62 6.30
N SER A 70 16.08 -7.44 6.29
CA SER A 70 16.60 -6.75 7.48
C SER A 70 15.81 -5.48 7.82
N CYS A 71 14.62 -5.32 7.26
CA CYS A 71 13.79 -4.16 7.52
C CYS A 71 12.94 -4.40 8.76
N ASP A 72 13.17 -3.64 9.84
CA ASP A 72 12.45 -3.79 11.10
C ASP A 72 11.21 -2.91 11.17
N LYS A 73 11.16 -1.83 10.37
CA LYS A 73 10.07 -0.85 10.35
C LYS A 73 9.86 -0.31 8.96
N VAL A 74 8.59 -0.15 8.57
CA VAL A 74 8.20 0.40 7.27
C VAL A 74 7.31 1.64 7.44
N ARG A 75 7.26 2.45 6.37
CA ARG A 75 6.43 3.64 6.28
C ARG A 75 5.36 3.41 5.23
N LEU A 76 4.13 3.29 5.65
CA LEU A 76 2.99 3.01 4.80
C LEU A 76 2.32 4.32 4.39
N ILE A 77 2.43 4.70 3.13
CA ILE A 77 1.65 5.81 2.59
C ILE A 77 0.18 5.38 2.59
N SER A 78 -0.61 6.03 3.43
CA SER A 78 -2.00 5.63 3.73
C SER A 78 -3.04 6.56 3.10
N GLY A 79 -2.62 7.31 2.09
CA GLY A 79 -3.46 8.19 1.31
C GLY A 79 -3.44 9.64 1.78
N ARG A 80 -4.34 10.44 1.24
CA ARG A 80 -4.48 11.85 1.59
C ARG A 80 -5.44 12.02 2.76
N CYS A 81 -4.99 12.75 3.78
CA CYS A 81 -5.86 13.28 4.83
C CYS A 81 -5.73 14.81 4.76
N SER A 82 -6.77 15.48 4.28
CA SER A 82 -6.74 16.93 3.98
C SER A 82 -7.52 17.71 5.03
N PRO A 83 -6.88 18.18 6.12
CA PRO A 83 -7.53 18.97 7.17
C PRO A 83 -8.11 20.28 6.65
N ASP A 84 -7.51 20.88 5.62
CA ASP A 84 -8.04 22.06 4.96
C ASP A 84 -9.42 21.75 4.34
N TYR A 85 -9.49 20.74 3.50
CA TYR A 85 -10.74 20.35 2.83
C TYR A 85 -11.83 19.90 3.81
N SER A 86 -11.50 19.06 4.79
CA SER A 86 -12.49 18.44 5.67
C SER A 86 -12.86 19.30 6.88
N TYR A 87 -11.95 20.16 7.36
CA TYR A 87 -12.11 20.91 8.61
C TYR A 87 -11.77 22.40 8.48
N GLY A 88 -11.47 22.92 7.26
CA GLY A 88 -11.15 24.31 7.00
C GLY A 88 -9.85 24.78 7.66
N ILE A 89 -8.90 23.87 7.92
CA ILE A 89 -7.60 24.20 8.53
C ILE A 89 -6.63 24.62 7.42
N THR A 90 -6.59 25.90 7.10
CA THR A 90 -5.81 26.46 5.99
C THR A 90 -4.32 26.60 6.32
N ASP A 91 -3.97 26.94 7.59
CA ASP A 91 -2.60 26.93 8.09
C ASP A 91 -2.38 25.74 9.04
N PRO A 92 -1.72 24.68 8.58
CA PRO A 92 -1.52 23.49 9.40
C PRO A 92 -0.55 23.70 10.58
N HIS A 93 0.21 24.80 10.59
CA HIS A 93 1.21 25.11 11.63
C HIS A 93 0.69 26.07 12.70
N GLU A 94 -0.46 26.71 12.51
CA GLU A 94 -1.08 27.60 13.49
C GLU A 94 -1.41 26.84 14.80
N ASP A 95 -2.02 25.65 14.67
CA ASP A 95 -2.24 24.72 15.78
C ASP A 95 -1.97 23.30 15.33
N ILE A 96 -0.73 22.85 15.55
CA ILE A 96 -0.27 21.52 15.13
C ILE A 96 -1.03 20.37 15.84
N GLN A 97 -1.54 20.57 17.06
CA GLN A 97 -2.32 19.56 17.75
C GLN A 97 -3.72 19.44 17.12
N LYS A 98 -4.35 20.54 16.78
CA LYS A 98 -5.64 20.57 16.08
C LYS A 98 -5.51 19.93 14.70
N THR A 99 -4.48 20.28 13.94
CA THR A 99 -4.21 19.71 12.62
C THR A 99 -3.97 18.21 12.68
N GLY A 100 -3.10 17.76 13.59
CA GLY A 100 -2.81 16.35 13.77
C GLY A 100 -4.03 15.52 14.22
N ARG A 101 -4.90 16.12 15.06
CA ARG A 101 -6.18 15.53 15.42
C ARG A 101 -7.07 15.33 14.20
N ALA A 102 -7.24 16.37 13.39
CA ALA A 102 -8.04 16.33 12.17
C ALA A 102 -7.53 15.26 11.17
N VAL A 103 -6.20 15.11 11.03
CA VAL A 103 -5.60 14.04 10.21
C VAL A 103 -6.04 12.66 10.67
N LEU A 104 -6.00 12.37 11.99
CA LEU A 104 -6.42 11.08 12.52
C LEU A 104 -7.93 10.86 12.43
N GLU A 105 -8.73 11.90 12.59
CA GLU A 105 -10.18 11.82 12.43
C GLU A 105 -10.56 11.46 10.99
N ILE A 106 -9.94 12.08 9.99
CA ILE A 106 -10.11 11.73 8.56
C ILE A 106 -9.72 10.26 8.30
N TRP A 107 -8.61 9.81 8.86
CA TRP A 107 -8.20 8.41 8.76
C TRP A 107 -9.25 7.48 9.37
N ASN A 108 -9.67 7.77 10.61
CA ASN A 108 -10.64 6.95 11.34
C ASN A 108 -11.99 6.86 10.64
N GLU A 109 -12.44 7.96 10.02
CA GLU A 109 -13.66 7.99 9.21
C GLU A 109 -13.56 7.02 8.02
N ARG A 110 -12.46 7.04 7.30
CA ARG A 110 -12.23 6.12 6.18
C ARG A 110 -12.16 4.65 6.62
N VAL A 111 -11.58 4.39 7.80
CA VAL A 111 -11.59 3.05 8.40
C VAL A 111 -13.02 2.65 8.79
N ASN A 112 -13.81 3.55 9.34
CA ASN A 112 -15.21 3.28 9.67
C ASN A 112 -16.02 2.90 8.44
N ILE A 113 -15.91 3.67 7.34
CA ILE A 113 -16.60 3.37 6.07
C ILE A 113 -16.28 1.95 5.61
N ALA A 114 -15.02 1.52 5.68
CA ALA A 114 -14.66 0.16 5.31
C ALA A 114 -15.29 -0.89 6.27
N HIS A 115 -15.36 -0.60 7.57
CA HIS A 115 -15.95 -1.51 8.57
C HIS A 115 -17.48 -1.57 8.53
N GLU A 116 -18.16 -0.61 7.90
CA GLU A 116 -19.61 -0.68 7.66
C GLU A 116 -19.98 -1.81 6.69
N GLU A 117 -19.08 -2.10 5.75
CA GLU A 117 -19.33 -3.12 4.71
C GLU A 117 -18.57 -4.44 4.96
N PHE A 118 -17.42 -4.38 5.63
CA PHE A 118 -16.50 -5.52 5.77
C PHE A 118 -16.04 -5.73 7.21
N ASN A 119 -15.93 -7.02 7.60
CA ASN A 119 -15.33 -7.39 8.89
C ASN A 119 -14.70 -8.79 8.81
N PRO A 120 -13.38 -8.95 9.06
CA PRO A 120 -12.40 -7.89 9.40
C PRO A 120 -11.94 -7.06 8.19
N VAL A 121 -11.37 -5.88 8.49
CA VAL A 121 -10.59 -5.09 7.55
C VAL A 121 -9.12 -5.20 7.92
N ARG A 122 -8.28 -5.61 6.98
CA ARG A 122 -6.85 -5.81 7.19
C ARG A 122 -6.01 -4.97 6.23
N THR A 123 -4.76 -4.74 6.58
CA THR A 123 -3.77 -4.14 5.67
C THR A 123 -2.79 -5.23 5.26
N SER A 124 -2.62 -5.45 3.95
CA SER A 124 -1.62 -6.37 3.40
C SER A 124 -0.43 -5.57 2.86
N ILE A 125 0.76 -5.86 3.38
CA ILE A 125 1.97 -5.08 3.14
C ILE A 125 3.00 -5.94 2.40
N LEU A 126 3.39 -5.48 1.19
CA LEU A 126 4.49 -6.06 0.42
C LEU A 126 5.71 -5.16 0.50
N VAL A 127 6.74 -5.58 1.21
CA VAL A 127 8.05 -4.93 1.21
C VAL A 127 8.91 -5.58 0.13
N ARG A 128 9.41 -4.78 -0.81
CA ARG A 128 10.16 -5.26 -1.98
C ARG A 128 11.53 -4.64 -2.12
N SER A 129 12.49 -5.40 -2.63
CA SER A 129 13.82 -4.90 -2.99
C SER A 129 13.76 -4.03 -4.26
N TYR A 130 14.79 -3.22 -4.48
CA TYR A 130 14.91 -2.39 -5.70
C TYR A 130 15.03 -3.23 -6.96
N ASP A 131 15.63 -4.41 -6.89
CA ASP A 131 15.76 -5.35 -8.02
C ASP A 131 14.52 -6.22 -8.23
N LEU A 132 13.51 -6.10 -7.35
CA LEU A 132 12.25 -6.83 -7.38
C LEU A 132 12.40 -8.36 -7.29
N LEU A 133 13.44 -8.85 -6.62
CA LEU A 133 13.68 -10.30 -6.47
C LEU A 133 13.51 -10.79 -5.04
N SER A 134 13.48 -9.90 -4.06
CA SER A 134 13.35 -10.23 -2.63
C SER A 134 12.15 -9.50 -2.03
N TYR A 135 11.35 -10.24 -1.26
CA TYR A 135 10.08 -9.75 -0.72
C TYR A 135 9.87 -10.16 0.72
N VAL A 136 9.24 -9.28 1.49
CA VAL A 136 8.64 -9.58 2.79
C VAL A 136 7.17 -9.25 2.70
N LEU A 137 6.33 -10.19 3.13
CA LEU A 137 4.88 -10.07 3.11
C LEU A 137 4.32 -10.31 4.51
N PHE A 138 3.50 -9.41 4.98
CA PHE A 138 2.76 -9.55 6.22
C PHE A 138 1.43 -8.82 6.17
N GLU A 139 0.58 -9.12 7.12
CA GLU A 139 -0.73 -8.48 7.29
C GLU A 139 -0.87 -7.97 8.72
N GLU A 140 -1.57 -6.88 8.87
CA GLU A 140 -1.98 -6.34 10.17
C GLU A 140 -3.46 -5.94 10.15
N ASP A 141 -4.07 -5.83 11.32
CA ASP A 141 -5.42 -5.32 11.42
C ASP A 141 -5.43 -3.81 11.11
N THR A 142 -6.39 -3.38 10.31
CA THR A 142 -6.53 -1.96 10.02
C THR A 142 -7.30 -1.29 11.15
N ASN A 143 -6.56 -0.54 11.98
CA ASN A 143 -7.08 0.03 13.20
C ASN A 143 -7.43 1.51 13.07
N ARG A 144 -8.44 1.92 13.84
CA ARG A 144 -8.67 3.32 14.20
C ARG A 144 -7.68 3.72 15.28
N TYR A 145 -7.32 4.98 15.30
CA TYR A 145 -6.41 5.53 16.30
C TYR A 145 -7.18 6.44 17.27
N ARG A 146 -7.05 6.20 18.59
CA ARG A 146 -7.58 7.10 19.58
C ARG A 146 -6.77 8.39 19.55
N VAL A 147 -7.38 9.48 19.13
CA VAL A 147 -6.71 10.78 18.91
C VAL A 147 -6.00 11.30 20.16
N SER A 148 -6.58 11.07 21.37
CA SER A 148 -5.99 11.46 22.66
C SER A 148 -4.65 10.82 22.98
N ASP A 149 -4.31 9.68 22.35
CA ASP A 149 -3.11 8.90 22.67
C ASP A 149 -1.85 9.46 21.98
N TYR A 150 -2.03 10.46 21.12
CA TYR A 150 -0.94 11.04 20.32
C TYR A 150 -0.73 12.51 20.62
N GLU A 151 0.54 12.92 20.59
CA GLU A 151 0.97 14.32 20.51
C GLU A 151 1.63 14.57 19.18
N TRP A 152 1.53 15.80 18.68
CA TRP A 152 2.09 16.17 17.38
C TRP A 152 3.19 17.20 17.52
N LYS A 153 4.23 17.07 16.68
CA LYS A 153 5.38 17.99 16.61
C LYS A 153 5.73 18.25 15.16
N THR A 154 6.34 19.38 14.90
CA THR A 154 6.89 19.67 13.57
C THR A 154 8.33 19.17 13.48
N ASN A 155 8.68 18.49 12.42
CA ASN A 155 10.05 18.10 12.11
C ASN A 155 10.79 19.21 11.34
N PRO A 156 12.14 19.13 11.15
CA PRO A 156 12.91 20.13 10.42
C PRO A 156 12.46 20.40 8.98
N ASN A 157 11.76 19.44 8.36
CA ASN A 157 11.23 19.57 6.99
C ASN A 157 9.81 20.17 6.95
N GLY A 158 9.27 20.65 8.08
CA GLY A 158 7.93 21.20 8.15
C GLY A 158 6.80 20.15 8.16
N ASN A 159 7.12 18.86 8.22
CA ASN A 159 6.09 17.83 8.34
C ASN A 159 5.64 17.67 9.80
N LEU A 160 4.37 17.34 10.01
CA LEU A 160 3.87 16.97 11.32
C LEU A 160 4.18 15.49 11.61
N ILE A 161 4.73 15.22 12.79
CA ILE A 161 4.98 13.87 13.28
C ILE A 161 4.07 13.58 14.47
N GLY A 162 3.35 12.45 14.41
CA GLY A 162 2.49 11.96 15.49
C GLY A 162 3.26 10.97 16.35
N ILE A 163 3.36 11.27 17.65
CA ILE A 163 4.12 10.51 18.64
C ILE A 163 3.12 9.92 19.64
N ASN A 164 3.19 8.63 19.89
CA ASN A 164 2.40 8.01 20.93
C ASN A 164 2.86 8.52 22.31
N LYS A 165 1.93 8.99 23.14
CA LYS A 165 2.24 9.62 24.43
C LYS A 165 2.80 8.64 25.46
N GLU A 166 2.44 7.36 25.37
CA GLU A 166 2.88 6.32 26.28
C GLU A 166 4.23 5.76 25.85
N THR A 167 4.35 5.24 24.63
CA THR A 167 5.57 4.58 24.15
C THR A 167 6.65 5.54 23.69
N LYS A 168 6.31 6.83 23.48
CA LYS A 168 7.20 7.86 22.90
C LYS A 168 7.68 7.54 21.48
N GLU A 169 7.14 6.51 20.84
CA GLU A 169 7.47 6.15 19.46
C GLU A 169 6.76 7.09 18.47
N GLN A 170 7.45 7.43 17.39
CA GLN A 170 6.82 8.07 16.23
C GLN A 170 5.99 7.04 15.47
N CYS A 171 4.69 7.27 15.42
CA CYS A 171 3.72 6.42 14.73
C CYS A 171 3.30 6.98 13.39
N PHE A 172 3.33 8.30 13.21
CA PHE A 172 2.82 8.96 12.02
C PHE A 172 3.75 10.02 11.48
N THR A 173 3.62 10.25 10.17
CA THR A 173 4.08 11.48 9.50
C THR A 173 2.94 11.99 8.63
N TRP A 174 2.66 13.28 8.73
CA TRP A 174 1.76 13.94 7.80
C TRP A 174 2.51 15.07 7.09
N GLN A 175 2.42 15.11 5.76
CA GLN A 175 3.06 16.12 4.94
C GLN A 175 2.03 17.14 4.51
N PRO A 176 2.14 18.42 4.90
CA PRO A 176 1.21 19.48 4.48
C PRO A 176 1.11 19.56 2.97
N HIS A 177 2.24 19.54 2.28
CA HIS A 177 2.27 19.52 0.82
C HIS A 177 1.73 18.18 0.30
N GLY A 178 0.53 18.23 -0.30
CA GLY A 178 -0.17 17.05 -0.80
C GLY A 178 -0.97 16.27 0.24
N SER A 179 -1.02 16.73 1.50
CA SER A 179 -1.82 16.15 2.60
C SER A 179 -1.57 14.65 2.81
N GLN A 180 -0.33 14.21 2.56
CA GLN A 180 0.02 12.79 2.60
C GLN A 180 0.14 12.28 4.03
N PHE A 181 -0.68 11.31 4.38
CA PHE A 181 -0.62 10.60 5.65
C PHE A 181 0.18 9.31 5.53
N THR A 182 1.12 9.10 6.45
CA THR A 182 2.00 7.95 6.49
C THR A 182 1.97 7.32 7.88
N ILE A 183 1.71 6.02 7.94
CA ILE A 183 1.74 5.21 9.15
C ILE A 183 3.10 4.51 9.24
N HIS A 184 3.69 4.47 10.43
CA HIS A 184 4.92 3.74 10.70
C HIS A 184 4.57 2.44 11.42
N THR A 185 4.88 1.30 10.83
CA THR A 185 4.61 -0.01 11.43
C THR A 185 5.86 -0.87 11.51
N LYS A 186 5.92 -1.75 12.51
CA LYS A 186 7.02 -2.72 12.68
C LYS A 186 6.77 -3.91 11.76
N VAL A 187 7.83 -4.44 11.16
CA VAL A 187 7.75 -5.69 10.43
C VAL A 187 7.73 -6.83 11.45
N PRO A 188 6.69 -7.68 11.45
CA PRO A 188 6.62 -8.82 12.38
C PRO A 188 7.78 -9.80 12.18
N GLU A 189 8.23 -10.45 13.25
CA GLU A 189 9.30 -11.46 13.17
C GLU A 189 8.88 -12.67 12.32
N ASP A 190 7.61 -13.02 12.34
CA ASP A 190 6.98 -14.10 11.57
C ASP A 190 6.53 -13.68 10.16
N ALA A 191 6.87 -12.47 9.71
CA ALA A 191 6.61 -12.01 8.34
C ALA A 191 7.20 -12.97 7.32
N VAL A 192 6.43 -13.30 6.29
CA VAL A 192 6.85 -14.25 5.25
C VAL A 192 7.94 -13.62 4.38
N LYS A 193 9.08 -14.28 4.30
CA LYS A 193 10.22 -13.85 3.47
C LYS A 193 10.35 -14.80 2.27
N PHE A 194 10.38 -14.24 1.06
CA PHE A 194 10.53 -15.07 -0.14
C PHE A 194 11.34 -14.37 -1.23
N ARG A 195 11.82 -15.16 -2.18
CA ARG A 195 12.50 -14.68 -3.39
C ARG A 195 11.87 -15.28 -4.62
N ILE A 196 11.92 -14.53 -5.71
CA ILE A 196 11.59 -15.02 -7.04
C ILE A 196 12.84 -15.04 -7.92
N LYS A 197 12.83 -15.87 -8.94
CA LYS A 197 13.85 -15.84 -10.00
C LYS A 197 13.44 -14.78 -11.02
N ARG A 198 14.42 -14.06 -11.56
CA ARG A 198 14.17 -13.12 -12.65
C ARG A 198 13.74 -13.92 -13.88
N PRO A 199 12.58 -13.60 -14.49
CA PRO A 199 12.19 -14.22 -15.74
C PRO A 199 13.08 -13.75 -16.90
N PRO A 200 13.09 -14.46 -18.04
CA PRO A 200 13.70 -13.97 -19.27
C PRO A 200 13.03 -12.67 -19.72
N THR A 201 13.76 -11.86 -20.48
CA THR A 201 13.19 -10.62 -21.03
C THR A 201 12.31 -10.97 -22.23
N ILE A 202 11.06 -10.50 -22.20
CA ILE A 202 10.17 -10.57 -23.36
C ILE A 202 10.53 -9.46 -24.34
N THR A 203 10.56 -9.78 -25.63
CA THR A 203 10.81 -8.81 -26.71
C THR A 203 9.56 -8.64 -27.57
N LYS A 204 9.46 -7.50 -28.26
CA LYS A 204 8.40 -7.28 -29.24
C LYS A 204 8.29 -8.44 -30.23
N SER A 205 9.42 -8.91 -30.75
CA SER A 205 9.48 -10.01 -31.72
C SER A 205 8.89 -11.30 -31.16
N ASN A 206 9.28 -11.69 -29.92
CA ASN A 206 8.72 -12.88 -29.27
C ASN A 206 7.20 -12.79 -29.09
N VAL A 207 6.68 -11.60 -28.72
CA VAL A 207 5.24 -11.40 -28.57
C VAL A 207 4.54 -11.54 -29.91
N LEU A 208 4.98 -10.79 -30.92
CA LEU A 208 4.36 -10.82 -32.25
C LEU A 208 4.37 -12.23 -32.87
N GLU A 209 5.45 -12.96 -32.69
CA GLU A 209 5.56 -14.35 -33.14
C GLU A 209 4.58 -15.26 -32.39
N SER A 210 4.47 -15.11 -31.06
CA SER A 210 3.59 -15.95 -30.22
C SER A 210 2.11 -15.80 -30.53
N ILE A 211 1.68 -14.64 -31.01
CA ILE A 211 0.31 -14.35 -31.42
C ILE A 211 0.08 -14.50 -32.93
N HIS A 212 1.09 -14.99 -33.66
CA HIS A 212 1.06 -15.12 -35.13
C HIS A 212 0.64 -13.82 -35.85
N PHE A 213 1.21 -12.70 -35.36
CA PHE A 213 0.94 -11.39 -35.94
C PHE A 213 1.38 -11.34 -37.42
N ASP A 214 0.52 -10.82 -38.28
CA ASP A 214 0.82 -10.47 -39.68
C ASP A 214 0.19 -9.09 -40.03
N ASP A 215 0.50 -8.59 -41.22
CA ASP A 215 0.09 -7.26 -41.66
C ASP A 215 -1.46 -7.10 -41.78
N SER A 216 -2.20 -8.20 -41.87
CA SER A 216 -3.67 -8.17 -41.94
C SER A 216 -4.33 -7.69 -40.65
N TRP A 217 -3.60 -7.70 -39.51
CA TRP A 217 -4.08 -7.16 -38.22
C TRP A 217 -4.16 -5.63 -38.23
N VAL A 218 -3.56 -4.96 -39.24
CA VAL A 218 -3.53 -3.49 -39.32
C VAL A 218 -4.37 -3.04 -40.52
N ASN A 219 -5.53 -2.47 -40.27
CA ASN A 219 -6.40 -1.90 -41.29
C ASN A 219 -6.20 -0.39 -41.37
N ILE A 220 -5.71 0.10 -42.52
CA ILE A 220 -5.47 1.53 -42.76
C ILE A 220 -6.77 2.14 -43.33
N ILE A 221 -7.40 3.00 -42.54
CA ILE A 221 -8.57 3.78 -42.95
C ILE A 221 -8.08 5.11 -43.50
N ARG A 222 -8.35 5.40 -44.79
CA ARG A 222 -7.97 6.64 -45.49
C ARG A 222 -9.18 7.54 -45.68
#